data_ec5e46a85db65c873114cb0534d45c13
#
_entry.id   ec5e46a85db65c873114cb0534d45c13
#
_cell.length_a   1.000
_cell.length_b   1.000
_cell.length_c   1.000
_cell.angle_alpha   90.00
_cell.angle_beta   90.00
_cell.angle_gamma   90.00
#
_symmetry.space_group_name_H-M   'P 1'
#
loop_
_entity.id
_entity.type
_entity.pdbx_description
1 polymer ?
#
loop_
_entity_poly.entity_id
_entity_poly.type
_entity_poly.pdbx_seq_one_letter_code
_entity_poly.pdbx_strand_id
1 'polypeptide(L)' 'IDRSLPLASAEQVQGFFQHLEVVLNEIGFLKSPSTRLLRKIKRIFSRTPLQEQEVNILRGILTSVQYHQQHGKDQEKDR' A
#
# COMPACT_ATOMS: atom_id res chain seq x y z
N ILE A 1 -8.59 6.95 20.46
CA ILE A 1 -9.05 6.28 19.26
C ILE A 1 -10.46 6.74 18.94
N ASP A 2 -10.64 7.16 17.74
CA ASP A 2 -11.92 7.71 17.32
C ASP A 2 -12.82 6.62 16.77
N ARG A 3 -13.78 6.19 17.60
CA ARG A 3 -14.68 5.12 17.22
C ARG A 3 -15.83 5.60 16.35
N SER A 4 -15.97 6.91 16.22
CA SER A 4 -17.05 7.44 15.40
C SER A 4 -16.77 7.35 13.92
N LEU A 5 -15.51 7.10 13.53
CA LEU A 5 -15.15 7.00 12.13
C LEU A 5 -15.49 5.61 11.60
N PRO A 6 -16.00 5.54 10.37
CA PRO A 6 -16.40 4.25 9.81
C PRO A 6 -15.20 3.37 9.53
N LEU A 7 -15.40 2.08 9.72
CA LEU A 7 -14.38 1.10 9.38
C LEU A 7 -14.39 0.84 7.88
N ALA A 8 -13.22 0.51 7.35
CA ALA A 8 -13.12 0.17 5.94
C ALA A 8 -13.85 -1.15 5.68
N SER A 9 -14.48 -1.23 4.53
CA SER A 9 -15.14 -2.45 4.12
C SER A 9 -14.09 -3.49 3.72
N ALA A 10 -14.52 -4.75 3.64
CA ALA A 10 -13.63 -5.81 3.19
C ALA A 10 -13.10 -5.51 1.79
N GLU A 11 -13.95 -4.94 0.94
CA GLU A 11 -13.55 -4.58 -0.41
C GLU A 11 -12.47 -3.50 -0.40
N GLN A 12 -12.64 -2.51 0.46
CA GLN A 12 -11.67 -1.42 0.55
C GLN A 12 -10.31 -1.93 1.03
N VAL A 13 -10.31 -2.80 2.03
CA VAL A 13 -9.09 -3.37 2.55
C VAL A 13 -8.41 -4.24 1.52
N GLN A 14 -9.19 -5.04 0.81
CA GLN A 14 -8.64 -5.92 -0.22
C GLN A 14 -8.06 -5.12 -1.37
N GLY A 15 -8.74 -4.03 -1.76
CA GLY A 15 -8.22 -3.15 -2.78
C GLY A 15 -6.90 -2.52 -2.38
N PHE A 16 -6.79 -2.16 -1.11
CA PHE A 16 -5.54 -1.64 -0.59
C PHE A 16 -4.42 -2.69 -0.68
N PHE A 17 -4.72 -3.92 -0.28
CA PHE A 17 -3.71 -4.98 -0.34
C PHE A 17 -3.25 -5.24 -1.77
N GLN A 18 -4.17 -5.23 -2.72
CA GLN A 18 -3.81 -5.42 -4.12
C GLN A 18 -2.93 -4.28 -4.62
N HIS A 19 -3.29 -3.06 -4.26
CA HIS A 19 -2.51 -1.89 -4.63
C HIS A 19 -1.11 -1.96 -4.01
N LEU A 20 -1.05 -2.37 -2.75
CA LEU A 20 0.21 -2.51 -2.05
C LEU A 20 1.12 -3.52 -2.75
N GLU A 21 0.55 -4.65 -3.16
CA GLU A 21 1.32 -5.68 -3.85
C GLU A 21 1.91 -5.15 -5.15
N VAL A 22 1.10 -4.44 -5.92
CA VAL A 22 1.57 -3.86 -7.18
C VAL A 22 2.72 -2.90 -6.95
N VAL A 23 2.56 -2.02 -5.96
CA VAL A 23 3.59 -1.02 -5.67
C VAL A 23 4.87 -1.68 -5.20
N LEU A 24 4.76 -2.68 -4.33
CA LEU A 24 5.95 -3.35 -3.81
C LEU A 24 6.72 -4.07 -4.91
N ASN A 25 6.00 -4.58 -5.90
CA ASN A 25 6.66 -5.17 -7.07
C ASN A 25 7.34 -4.12 -7.91
N GLU A 26 6.69 -2.99 -8.09
CA GLU A 26 7.24 -1.93 -8.93
C GLU A 26 8.49 -1.30 -8.36
N ILE A 27 8.54 -1.15 -7.04
CA ILE A 27 9.73 -0.54 -6.42
C ILE A 27 10.82 -1.57 -6.12
N GLY A 28 10.57 -2.82 -6.45
CA GLY A 28 11.58 -3.86 -6.29
C GLY A 28 11.67 -4.47 -4.90
N PHE A 29 10.74 -4.13 -4.02
CA PHE A 29 10.75 -4.70 -2.68
C PHE A 29 10.43 -6.19 -2.74
N LEU A 30 9.46 -6.57 -3.56
CA LEU A 30 9.16 -7.96 -3.84
C LEU A 30 9.82 -8.32 -5.16
N LYS A 31 10.99 -8.94 -5.10
CA LYS A 31 11.74 -9.24 -6.30
C LYS A 31 11.20 -10.46 -7.04
N SER A 32 10.52 -11.32 -6.30
CA SER A 32 9.88 -12.48 -6.91
C SER A 32 8.58 -12.70 -6.17
N PRO A 33 7.65 -13.44 -6.75
CA PRO A 33 6.38 -13.69 -6.07
C PRO A 33 6.66 -14.34 -4.71
N SER A 34 6.52 -13.59 -3.67
CA SER A 34 6.76 -14.08 -2.31
C SER A 34 5.45 -14.05 -1.56
N THR A 35 4.72 -15.16 -1.62
CA THR A 35 3.46 -15.26 -0.90
C THR A 35 3.67 -15.14 0.60
N ARG A 36 4.80 -15.67 1.07
CA ARG A 36 5.08 -15.64 2.49
C ARG A 36 5.25 -14.21 2.99
N LEU A 37 6.06 -13.42 2.31
CA LEU A 37 6.30 -12.05 2.72
C LEU A 37 5.03 -11.23 2.64
N LEU A 38 4.31 -11.38 1.54
CA LEU A 38 3.07 -10.66 1.36
C LEU A 38 2.05 -11.03 2.42
N ARG A 39 2.00 -12.30 2.79
CA ARG A 39 1.10 -12.76 3.84
C ARG A 39 1.44 -12.12 5.18
N LYS A 40 2.72 -11.98 5.47
CA LYS A 40 3.16 -11.34 6.71
C LYS A 40 2.78 -9.86 6.71
N ILE A 41 2.94 -9.21 5.58
CA ILE A 41 2.58 -7.79 5.46
C ILE A 41 1.08 -7.62 5.70
N LYS A 42 0.28 -8.48 5.09
CA LYS A 42 -1.16 -8.42 5.28
C LYS A 42 -1.53 -8.62 6.75
N ARG A 43 -0.79 -9.50 7.42
CA ARG A 43 -1.05 -9.76 8.84
C ARG A 43 -0.79 -8.51 9.68
N ILE A 44 0.24 -7.75 9.36
CA ILE A 44 0.53 -6.52 10.09
C ILE A 44 -0.67 -5.58 10.05
N PHE A 45 -1.24 -5.41 8.86
CA PHE A 45 -2.36 -4.50 8.69
C PHE A 45 -3.68 -5.07 9.18
N SER A 46 -3.72 -6.39 9.44
CA SER A 46 -4.96 -7.05 9.86
C SER A 46 -5.09 -7.16 11.37
N ARG A 47 -4.06 -6.73 12.10
CA ARG A 47 -4.11 -6.83 13.56
C ARG A 47 -5.20 -5.97 14.16
N THR A 48 -5.51 -4.87 13.51
CA THR A 48 -6.53 -3.95 13.96
C THR A 48 -7.40 -3.60 12.78
N PRO A 49 -8.72 -3.53 12.97
CA PRO A 49 -9.58 -3.11 11.86
C PRO A 49 -9.18 -1.71 11.40
N LEU A 50 -9.00 -1.57 10.10
CA LEU A 50 -8.63 -0.29 9.52
C LEU A 50 -9.87 0.57 9.31
N GLN A 51 -9.75 1.85 9.58
CA GLN A 51 -10.80 2.80 9.27
C GLN A 51 -10.72 3.18 7.81
N GLU A 52 -11.87 3.59 7.27
CA GLU A 52 -11.94 4.00 5.88
C GLU A 52 -10.95 5.12 5.59
N GLN A 53 -10.85 6.06 6.50
CA GLN A 53 -9.92 7.17 6.35
C GLN A 53 -8.48 6.68 6.32
N GLU A 54 -8.17 5.69 7.13
CA GLU A 54 -6.81 5.15 7.19
C GLU A 54 -6.45 4.45 5.88
N VAL A 55 -7.38 3.70 5.32
CA VAL A 55 -7.13 3.03 4.04
C VAL A 55 -6.89 4.08 2.96
N ASN A 56 -7.66 5.16 2.97
CA ASN A 56 -7.47 6.22 1.99
C ASN A 56 -6.11 6.87 2.11
N ILE A 57 -5.65 7.10 3.34
CA ILE A 57 -4.32 7.67 3.56
C ILE A 57 -3.24 6.72 3.03
N LEU A 58 -3.37 5.45 3.34
CA LEU A 58 -2.39 4.47 2.89
C LEU A 58 -2.36 4.37 1.37
N ARG A 59 -3.53 4.39 0.74
CA ARG A 59 -3.58 4.35 -0.71
C ARG A 59 -2.99 5.61 -1.33
N GLY A 60 -3.16 6.74 -0.67
CA GLY A 60 -2.53 7.97 -1.11
C GLY A 60 -1.03 7.87 -1.11
N ILE A 61 -0.47 7.26 -0.07
CA ILE A 61 0.96 7.03 0.01
C ILE A 61 1.42 6.14 -1.14
N LEU A 62 0.70 5.06 -1.39
CA LEU A 62 1.04 4.16 -2.47
C LEU A 62 0.99 4.85 -3.84
N THR A 63 -0.04 5.67 -4.04
CA THR A 63 -0.17 6.41 -5.28
C THR A 63 1.00 7.37 -5.47
N SER A 64 1.42 8.03 -4.39
CA SER A 64 2.56 8.94 -4.44
C SER A 64 3.84 8.19 -4.79
N VAL A 65 4.02 7.02 -4.20
CA VAL A 65 5.20 6.19 -4.51
C VAL A 65 5.20 5.82 -5.98
N GLN A 66 4.06 5.43 -6.52
CA GLN A 66 3.98 5.07 -7.93
C GLN A 66 4.29 6.27 -8.82
N TYR A 67 3.78 7.43 -8.45
CA TYR A 67 4.05 8.64 -9.22
C TYR A 67 5.55 8.91 -9.28
N HIS A 68 6.20 8.85 -8.13
CA HIS A 68 7.65 9.10 -8.08
C HIS A 68 8.43 8.01 -8.78
N GLN A 69 7.95 6.78 -8.76
CA GLN A 69 8.60 5.70 -9.44
C GLN A 69 8.62 5.93 -10.94
N GLN A 70 7.52 6.45 -11.48
CA GLN A 70 7.42 6.71 -12.90
C GLN A 70 8.21 7.94 -13.32
N HIS A 71 8.26 8.95 -12.47
CA HIS A 71 8.91 10.22 -12.82
C HIS A 71 10.29 10.38 -12.22
N GLY A 72 10.64 9.50 -11.28
CA GLY A 72 11.92 9.63 -10.59
C GLY A 72 13.12 9.42 -11.47
N LYS A 73 12.96 8.62 -12.52
CA LYS A 73 14.08 8.35 -13.41
C LYS A 73 14.60 9.60 -14.06
N ASP A 74 13.70 10.51 -14.41
CA ASP A 74 14.12 11.76 -15.05
C ASP A 74 14.85 12.64 -14.07
N GLN A 75 14.41 12.63 -12.82
CA GLN A 75 15.04 13.46 -11.81
C GLN A 75 16.41 12.93 -11.44
N GLU A 76 16.59 11.63 -11.46
CA GLU A 76 17.89 11.06 -11.14
C GLU A 76 18.96 11.45 -12.13
N LYS A 77 18.56 11.64 -13.37
CA LYS A 77 19.53 12.03 -14.39
C LYS A 77 20.09 13.42 -14.19
N ASP A 78 19.36 14.24 -13.45
CA ASP A 78 19.78 15.60 -13.22
C ASP A 78 20.85 15.72 -12.15
N ARG A 79 21.15 14.64 -11.47
CA ARG A 79 22.17 14.66 -10.43
C ARG A 79 23.57 14.30 -10.99
#